data_836d9b7e670bbc78a55640b7f8f94ab7
#
_entry.id   836d9b7e670bbc78a55640b7f8f94ab7
#
_cell.length_a   1.000
_cell.length_b   1.000
_cell.length_c   1.000
_cell.angle_alpha   90.00
_cell.angle_beta   90.00
_cell.angle_gamma   90.00
#
_symmetry.space_group_name_H-M   'P 1'
#
loop_
_entity.id
_entity.type
_entity.pdbx_description
1 polymer ?
#
loop_
_entity_poly.entity_id
_entity_poly.type
_entity_poly.pdbx_seq_one_letter_code
_entity_poly.pdbx_strand_id
1 'polypeptide(L)'
;FTWLIPLLYVQLQSFVLDIPRLFNEFLNFVSTIPAAFPDLVNSDQISVFFQAVSSELSSITQNIVKSSISGIQSTITVLLYIILFPILVYFFLFDRKNIIEGCLRIIPGDRAMLSQVWSEMDVQLSNYVRGKVLEIFIVGIAAAILFASFGLNYGALLAVLVGLSVLIPYVGAFSITIPIVIIGLLQFGLGTQFYLLIGLYLLLQF
;
A
#
# COMPACT_ATOMS: atom_id res chain seq x y z
N PHE A 1 -18.29 -9.55 -5.41
CA PHE A 1 -17.98 -8.33 -4.63
C PHE A 1 -18.47 -8.42 -3.18
N THR A 2 -19.67 -8.92 -2.92
CA THR A 2 -20.26 -9.01 -1.58
C THR A 2 -19.50 -9.91 -0.60
N TRP A 3 -18.72 -10.87 -1.08
CA TRP A 3 -17.89 -11.75 -0.24
C TRP A 3 -16.49 -11.20 0.01
N LEU A 4 -15.92 -10.45 -0.94
CA LEU A 4 -14.55 -9.92 -0.85
C LEU A 4 -14.44 -8.84 0.24
N ILE A 5 -15.42 -7.94 0.33
CA ILE A 5 -15.39 -6.84 1.31
C ILE A 5 -15.36 -7.35 2.76
N PRO A 6 -16.24 -8.29 3.19
CA PRO A 6 -16.15 -8.86 4.54
C PRO A 6 -14.82 -9.58 4.80
N LEU A 7 -14.31 -10.32 3.82
CA LEU A 7 -13.03 -11.01 3.93
C LEU A 7 -11.87 -10.02 4.17
N LEU A 8 -11.81 -8.96 3.36
CA LEU A 8 -10.79 -7.91 3.51
C LEU A 8 -10.90 -7.19 4.85
N TYR A 9 -12.13 -6.91 5.29
CA TYR A 9 -12.35 -6.29 6.60
C TYR A 9 -11.83 -7.16 7.74
N VAL A 10 -12.16 -8.45 7.74
CA VAL A 10 -11.68 -9.40 8.75
C VAL A 10 -10.17 -9.54 8.69
N GLN A 11 -9.58 -9.67 7.50
CA GLN A 11 -8.13 -9.77 7.36
C GLN A 11 -7.41 -8.48 7.77
N LEU A 12 -7.98 -7.30 7.45
CA LEU A 12 -7.42 -6.02 7.87
C LEU A 12 -7.45 -5.87 9.39
N GLN A 13 -8.58 -6.20 10.02
CA GLN A 13 -8.72 -6.14 11.47
C GLN A 13 -7.73 -7.11 12.15
N SER A 14 -7.66 -8.35 11.68
CA SER A 14 -6.72 -9.34 12.21
C SER A 14 -5.27 -8.89 12.01
N PHE A 15 -4.93 -8.39 10.82
CA PHE A 15 -3.59 -7.89 10.53
C PHE A 15 -3.17 -6.76 11.45
N VAL A 16 -4.03 -5.74 11.62
CA VAL A 16 -3.74 -4.59 12.51
C VAL A 16 -3.53 -5.04 13.95
N LEU A 17 -4.35 -5.97 14.45
CA LEU A 17 -4.21 -6.52 15.81
C LEU A 17 -2.97 -7.39 15.97
N ASP A 18 -2.54 -8.06 14.90
CA ASP A 18 -1.37 -8.94 14.91
C ASP A 18 -0.04 -8.20 14.64
N ILE A 19 -0.06 -6.93 14.20
CA ILE A 19 1.17 -6.14 13.96
C ILE A 19 2.15 -6.22 15.14
N PRO A 20 1.76 -6.00 16.41
CA PRO A 20 2.71 -6.07 17.53
C PRO A 20 3.32 -7.47 17.70
N ARG A 21 2.53 -8.52 17.49
CA ARG A 21 3.00 -9.90 17.59
C ARG A 21 3.97 -10.23 16.45
N LEU A 22 3.59 -9.96 15.20
CA LEU A 22 4.43 -10.18 14.02
C LEU A 22 5.76 -9.46 14.15
N PHE A 23 5.72 -8.25 14.68
CA PHE A 23 6.92 -7.48 14.89
C PHE A 23 7.83 -8.10 15.96
N ASN A 24 7.28 -8.49 17.12
CA ASN A 24 8.07 -9.16 18.17
C ASN A 24 8.66 -10.49 17.68
N GLU A 25 7.91 -11.26 16.91
CA GLU A 25 8.40 -12.49 16.28
C GLU A 25 9.53 -12.20 15.28
N PHE A 26 9.39 -11.17 14.46
CA PHE A 26 10.45 -10.72 13.56
C PHE A 26 11.69 -10.24 14.31
N LEU A 27 11.53 -9.47 15.40
CA LEU A 27 12.62 -9.09 16.26
C LEU A 27 13.36 -10.30 16.86
N ASN A 28 12.61 -11.25 17.39
CA ASN A 28 13.19 -12.49 17.94
C ASN A 28 13.95 -13.26 16.85
N PHE A 29 13.41 -13.33 15.62
CA PHE A 29 14.11 -13.96 14.50
C PHE A 29 15.42 -13.23 14.18
N VAL A 30 15.41 -11.89 14.05
CA VAL A 30 16.60 -11.09 13.76
C VAL A 30 17.64 -11.19 14.88
N SER A 31 17.24 -11.32 16.14
CA SER A 31 18.14 -11.50 17.27
C SER A 31 18.91 -12.84 17.24
N THR A 32 18.45 -13.83 16.46
CA THR A 32 19.18 -15.08 16.25
C THR A 32 20.25 -15.01 15.17
N ILE A 33 20.21 -13.98 14.31
CA ILE A 33 21.15 -13.83 13.17
C ILE A 33 22.61 -13.65 13.63
N PRO A 34 22.95 -12.82 14.65
CA PRO A 34 24.32 -12.69 15.11
C PRO A 34 24.93 -13.99 15.61
N ALA A 35 24.11 -14.85 16.21
CA ALA A 35 24.59 -16.19 16.66
C ALA A 35 24.91 -17.09 15.47
N ALA A 36 24.21 -16.94 14.34
CA ALA A 36 24.45 -17.71 13.12
C ALA A 36 25.57 -17.10 12.24
N PHE A 37 25.78 -15.79 12.29
CA PHE A 37 26.75 -15.06 11.44
C PHE A 37 27.51 -14.00 12.24
N PRO A 38 28.40 -14.37 13.17
CA PRO A 38 29.07 -13.45 14.09
C PRO A 38 29.99 -12.44 13.39
N ASP A 39 30.52 -12.79 12.21
CA ASP A 39 31.48 -11.94 11.48
C ASP A 39 30.82 -10.86 10.63
N LEU A 40 29.50 -10.94 10.37
CA LEU A 40 28.79 -10.04 9.46
C LEU A 40 27.97 -8.98 10.18
N VAL A 41 27.57 -9.24 11.44
CA VAL A 41 26.60 -8.39 12.12
C VAL A 41 27.00 -8.16 13.58
N ASN A 42 27.18 -6.89 13.93
CA ASN A 42 27.55 -6.50 15.28
C ASN A 42 26.29 -6.44 16.18
N SER A 43 26.29 -7.17 17.29
CA SER A 43 25.20 -7.25 18.24
C SER A 43 24.75 -5.88 18.78
N ASP A 44 25.69 -4.94 18.92
CA ASP A 44 25.41 -3.60 19.43
C ASP A 44 24.60 -2.76 18.43
N GLN A 45 24.88 -2.84 17.14
CA GLN A 45 24.13 -2.15 16.09
C GLN A 45 22.70 -2.66 15.97
N ILE A 46 22.52 -3.98 16.11
CA ILE A 46 21.21 -4.59 16.15
C ILE A 46 20.42 -4.07 17.35
N SER A 47 20.99 -4.04 18.55
CA SER A 47 20.31 -3.60 19.75
C SER A 47 19.82 -2.15 19.68
N VAL A 48 20.62 -1.25 19.10
CA VAL A 48 20.23 0.16 18.87
C VAL A 48 19.10 0.27 17.84
N PHE A 49 19.18 -0.46 16.74
CA PHE A 49 18.11 -0.53 15.75
C PHE A 49 16.81 -1.05 16.38
N PHE A 50 16.89 -2.12 17.18
CA PHE A 50 15.76 -2.70 17.90
C PHE A 50 15.09 -1.69 18.83
N GLN A 51 15.86 -0.98 19.63
CA GLN A 51 15.31 0.03 20.54
C GLN A 51 14.60 1.15 19.80
N ALA A 52 15.20 1.65 18.72
CA ALA A 52 14.61 2.70 17.90
C ALA A 52 13.27 2.25 17.27
N VAL A 53 13.23 1.05 16.70
CA VAL A 53 12.02 0.55 16.03
C VAL A 53 10.95 0.13 17.06
N SER A 54 11.33 -0.45 18.20
CA SER A 54 10.38 -0.81 19.26
C SER A 54 9.72 0.42 19.90
N SER A 55 10.47 1.51 20.08
CA SER A 55 9.91 2.76 20.60
C SER A 55 8.89 3.37 19.63
N GLU A 56 9.20 3.36 18.34
CA GLU A 56 8.31 3.88 17.29
C GLU A 56 7.02 3.05 17.18
N LEU A 57 7.14 1.72 17.21
CA LEU A 57 5.97 0.85 17.19
C LEU A 57 5.09 0.94 18.44
N SER A 58 5.71 1.11 19.59
CA SER A 58 4.96 1.36 20.83
C SER A 58 4.13 2.64 20.70
N SER A 59 4.69 3.68 20.08
CA SER A 59 3.98 4.94 19.80
C SER A 59 2.83 4.74 18.82
N ILE A 60 3.05 3.99 17.74
CA ILE A 60 2.02 3.65 16.76
C ILE A 60 0.90 2.82 17.39
N THR A 61 1.23 1.80 18.17
CA THR A 61 0.25 0.95 18.85
C THR A 61 -0.58 1.77 19.85
N GLN A 62 0.05 2.63 20.65
CA GLN A 62 -0.65 3.53 21.56
C GLN A 62 -1.56 4.51 20.81
N ASN A 63 -1.12 5.02 19.67
CA ASN A 63 -1.91 5.92 18.84
C ASN A 63 -3.11 5.20 18.20
N ILE A 64 -2.95 3.94 17.77
CA ILE A 64 -4.07 3.12 17.25
C ILE A 64 -5.10 2.88 18.37
N VAL A 65 -4.66 2.50 19.57
CA VAL A 65 -5.55 2.29 20.72
C VAL A 65 -6.24 3.60 21.12
N LYS A 66 -5.52 4.70 21.21
CA LYS A 66 -6.10 6.03 21.50
C LYS A 66 -7.08 6.47 20.40
N SER A 67 -6.75 6.24 19.14
CA SER A 67 -7.63 6.57 18.01
C SER A 67 -8.90 5.70 17.98
N SER A 68 -8.82 4.47 18.46
CA SER A 68 -10.00 3.59 18.60
C SER A 68 -10.95 4.10 19.68
N ILE A 69 -10.46 4.78 20.72
CA ILE A 69 -11.26 5.39 21.78
C ILE A 69 -11.78 6.78 21.37
N SER A 70 -11.01 7.54 20.58
CA SER A 70 -11.41 8.86 20.04
C SER A 70 -12.17 8.75 18.71
N GLY A 71 -12.56 7.55 18.32
CA GLY A 71 -13.03 7.18 16.99
C GLY A 71 -14.30 7.89 16.48
N ILE A 72 -15.08 8.54 17.34
CA ILE A 72 -16.30 9.27 16.91
C ILE A 72 -15.91 10.51 16.08
N GLN A 73 -14.86 11.22 16.46
CA GLN A 73 -14.45 12.45 15.78
C GLN A 73 -13.76 12.17 14.43
N SER A 74 -12.96 11.10 14.36
CA SER A 74 -12.35 10.65 13.10
C SER A 74 -13.37 10.03 12.15
N THR A 75 -14.40 9.34 12.65
CA THR A 75 -15.47 8.75 11.84
C THR A 75 -16.27 9.82 11.12
N ILE A 76 -16.62 10.93 11.80
CA ILE A 76 -17.32 12.06 11.16
C ILE A 76 -16.47 12.67 10.05
N THR A 77 -15.18 12.86 10.30
CA THR A 77 -14.25 13.42 9.31
C THR A 77 -14.15 12.51 8.07
N VAL A 78 -14.00 11.19 8.26
CA VAL A 78 -13.97 10.23 7.15
C VAL A 78 -15.28 10.21 6.38
N LEU A 79 -16.43 10.23 7.07
CA LEU A 79 -17.75 10.33 6.43
C LEU A 79 -17.90 11.61 5.62
N LEU A 80 -17.45 12.75 6.15
CA LEU A 80 -17.43 14.02 5.42
C LEU A 80 -16.58 13.91 4.15
N TYR A 81 -15.38 13.31 4.19
CA TYR A 81 -14.57 13.12 2.99
C TYR A 81 -15.21 12.17 1.98
N ILE A 82 -15.81 11.06 2.44
CA ILE A 82 -16.51 10.10 1.56
C ILE A 82 -17.67 10.76 0.83
N ILE A 83 -18.37 11.72 1.46
CA ILE A 83 -19.49 12.44 0.87
C ILE A 83 -18.99 13.63 0.04
N LEU A 84 -18.06 14.42 0.58
CA LEU A 84 -17.59 15.65 -0.05
C LEU A 84 -16.77 15.38 -1.31
N PHE A 85 -15.94 14.32 -1.31
CA PHE A 85 -15.06 14.03 -2.44
C PHE A 85 -15.82 13.70 -3.73
N PRO A 86 -16.83 12.79 -3.75
CA PRO A 86 -17.63 12.56 -4.94
C PRO A 86 -18.41 13.80 -5.39
N ILE A 87 -18.90 14.61 -4.46
CA ILE A 87 -19.61 15.85 -4.76
C ILE A 87 -18.65 16.84 -5.45
N LEU A 88 -17.44 17.03 -4.90
CA LEU A 88 -16.41 17.87 -5.52
C LEU A 88 -16.06 17.39 -6.93
N VAL A 89 -15.82 16.10 -7.10
CA VAL A 89 -15.54 15.50 -8.42
C VAL A 89 -16.68 15.76 -9.39
N TYR A 90 -17.94 15.57 -8.94
CA TYR A 90 -19.10 15.85 -9.75
C TYR A 90 -19.14 17.33 -10.19
N PHE A 91 -18.95 18.28 -9.29
CA PHE A 91 -18.94 19.71 -9.64
C PHE A 91 -17.79 20.08 -10.58
N PHE A 92 -16.59 19.55 -10.35
CA PHE A 92 -15.47 19.76 -11.26
C PHE A 92 -15.73 19.22 -12.67
N LEU A 93 -16.39 18.06 -12.76
CA LEU A 93 -16.77 17.48 -14.06
C LEU A 93 -17.91 18.27 -14.72
N PHE A 94 -18.90 18.73 -13.93
CA PHE A 94 -20.03 19.49 -14.42
C PHE A 94 -19.60 20.86 -14.95
N ASP A 95 -18.77 21.59 -14.19
CA ASP A 95 -18.28 22.91 -14.55
C ASP A 95 -16.98 22.91 -15.35
N ARG A 96 -16.52 21.74 -15.84
CA ARG A 96 -15.24 21.56 -16.55
C ARG A 96 -15.01 22.66 -17.61
N LYS A 97 -16.00 22.98 -18.43
CA LYS A 97 -15.86 23.97 -19.50
C LYS A 97 -15.61 25.38 -18.94
N ASN A 98 -16.40 25.78 -17.96
CA ASN A 98 -16.28 27.11 -17.35
C ASN A 98 -14.94 27.27 -16.62
N ILE A 99 -14.48 26.23 -15.95
CA ILE A 99 -13.18 26.21 -15.25
C ILE A 99 -12.04 26.36 -16.26
N ILE A 100 -12.04 25.55 -17.34
CA ILE A 100 -11.02 25.61 -18.37
C ILE A 100 -10.99 26.99 -19.06
N GLU A 101 -12.15 27.51 -19.43
CA GLU A 101 -12.25 28.85 -20.03
C GLU A 101 -11.77 29.95 -19.08
N GLY A 102 -12.08 29.83 -17.78
CA GLY A 102 -11.57 30.73 -16.75
C GLY A 102 -10.05 30.72 -16.66
N CYS A 103 -9.44 29.51 -16.63
CA CYS A 103 -7.99 29.34 -16.61
C CYS A 103 -7.33 29.91 -17.89
N LEU A 104 -7.93 29.65 -19.06
CA LEU A 104 -7.43 30.15 -20.33
C LEU A 104 -7.48 31.71 -20.47
N ARG A 105 -8.34 32.37 -19.71
CA ARG A 105 -8.38 33.85 -19.68
C ARG A 105 -7.19 34.50 -18.95
N ILE A 106 -6.63 33.74 -17.99
CA ILE A 106 -5.51 34.20 -17.15
C ILE A 106 -4.15 34.00 -17.85
N ILE A 107 -4.07 33.00 -18.77
CA ILE A 107 -2.83 32.66 -19.46
C ILE A 107 -2.68 33.53 -20.72
N PRO A 108 -1.71 34.46 -20.75
CA PRO A 108 -1.39 35.21 -21.96
C PRO A 108 -0.51 34.37 -22.88
N GLY A 109 -0.85 34.22 -24.15
CA GLY A 109 -0.02 33.51 -25.10
C GLY A 109 -0.78 32.96 -26.32
N ASP A 110 -0.08 32.21 -27.15
CA ASP A 110 -0.64 31.55 -28.33
C ASP A 110 -1.59 30.43 -27.94
N ARG A 111 -2.89 30.73 -28.01
CA ARG A 111 -3.97 29.81 -27.60
C ARG A 111 -4.04 28.57 -28.48
N ALA A 112 -3.54 28.63 -29.71
CA ALA A 112 -3.56 27.47 -30.61
C ALA A 112 -2.59 26.39 -30.11
N MET A 113 -1.37 26.75 -29.74
CA MET A 113 -0.37 25.85 -29.19
C MET A 113 -0.82 25.26 -27.85
N LEU A 114 -1.37 26.08 -26.95
CA LEU A 114 -1.90 25.63 -25.66
C LEU A 114 -3.06 24.63 -25.82
N SER A 115 -3.96 24.88 -26.76
CA SER A 115 -5.09 23.98 -27.04
C SER A 115 -4.62 22.62 -27.57
N GLN A 116 -3.60 22.59 -28.43
CA GLN A 116 -3.04 21.36 -28.96
C GLN A 116 -2.36 20.54 -27.84
N VAL A 117 -1.47 21.18 -27.06
CA VAL A 117 -0.80 20.53 -25.91
C VAL A 117 -1.80 19.98 -24.91
N TRP A 118 -2.86 20.76 -24.60
CA TRP A 118 -3.91 20.32 -23.70
C TRP A 118 -4.66 19.10 -24.21
N SER A 119 -4.99 19.08 -25.50
CA SER A 119 -5.66 17.93 -26.14
C SER A 119 -4.78 16.67 -26.12
N GLU A 120 -3.50 16.83 -26.43
CA GLU A 120 -2.54 15.70 -26.38
C GLU A 120 -2.37 15.17 -24.95
N MET A 121 -2.27 16.05 -23.94
CA MET A 121 -2.20 15.67 -22.53
C MET A 121 -3.46 14.94 -22.06
N ASP A 122 -4.65 15.40 -22.45
CA ASP A 122 -5.93 14.78 -22.05
C ASP A 122 -6.01 13.34 -22.56
N VAL A 123 -5.60 13.09 -23.82
CA VAL A 123 -5.56 11.75 -24.41
C VAL A 123 -4.53 10.87 -23.71
N GLN A 124 -3.32 11.37 -23.50
CA GLN A 124 -2.26 10.59 -22.85
C GLN A 124 -2.60 10.27 -21.39
N LEU A 125 -3.12 11.25 -20.64
CA LEU A 125 -3.55 11.05 -19.26
C LEU A 125 -4.70 10.04 -19.17
N SER A 126 -5.67 10.12 -20.08
CA SER A 126 -6.79 9.19 -20.17
C SER A 126 -6.31 7.75 -20.42
N ASN A 127 -5.36 7.58 -21.36
CA ASN A 127 -4.76 6.28 -21.65
C ASN A 127 -3.93 5.76 -20.48
N TYR A 128 -3.17 6.62 -19.82
CA TYR A 128 -2.40 6.26 -18.62
C TYR A 128 -3.30 5.77 -17.49
N VAL A 129 -4.38 6.51 -17.17
CA VAL A 129 -5.32 6.10 -16.12
C VAL A 129 -5.97 4.76 -16.44
N ARG A 130 -6.42 4.55 -17.68
CA ARG A 130 -6.99 3.26 -18.11
C ARG A 130 -5.97 2.13 -17.99
N GLY A 131 -4.73 2.37 -18.44
CA GLY A 131 -3.64 1.40 -18.30
C GLY A 131 -3.37 1.05 -16.83
N LYS A 132 -3.31 2.06 -15.94
CA LYS A 132 -3.09 1.85 -14.50
C LYS A 132 -4.24 1.10 -13.83
N VAL A 133 -5.48 1.37 -14.19
CA VAL A 133 -6.63 0.60 -13.67
C VAL A 133 -6.52 -0.87 -14.07
N LEU A 134 -6.20 -1.17 -15.32
CA LEU A 134 -5.99 -2.55 -15.77
C LEU A 134 -4.81 -3.22 -15.05
N GLU A 135 -3.70 -2.51 -14.90
CA GLU A 135 -2.51 -2.99 -14.20
C GLU A 135 -2.82 -3.36 -12.75
N ILE A 136 -3.57 -2.52 -12.01
CA ILE A 136 -4.02 -2.80 -10.65
C ILE A 136 -4.78 -4.14 -10.58
N PHE A 137 -5.71 -4.37 -11.50
CA PHE A 137 -6.49 -5.61 -11.52
C PHE A 137 -5.62 -6.82 -11.89
N ILE A 138 -4.79 -6.71 -12.91
CA ILE A 138 -3.93 -7.81 -13.37
C ILE A 138 -2.96 -8.20 -12.26
N VAL A 139 -2.22 -7.24 -11.72
CA VAL A 139 -1.22 -7.48 -10.66
C VAL A 139 -1.90 -7.94 -9.37
N GLY A 140 -3.02 -7.32 -8.99
CA GLY A 140 -3.78 -7.72 -7.80
C GLY A 140 -4.33 -9.15 -7.89
N ILE A 141 -4.90 -9.55 -9.04
CA ILE A 141 -5.41 -10.91 -9.24
C ILE A 141 -4.25 -11.93 -9.28
N ALA A 142 -3.17 -11.60 -9.98
CA ALA A 142 -2.01 -12.49 -10.05
C ALA A 142 -1.37 -12.67 -8.64
N ALA A 143 -1.26 -11.60 -7.86
CA ALA A 143 -0.83 -11.67 -6.47
C ALA A 143 -1.79 -12.50 -5.60
N ALA A 144 -3.11 -12.37 -5.80
CA ALA A 144 -4.10 -13.15 -5.08
C ALA A 144 -3.95 -14.66 -5.36
N ILE A 145 -3.76 -15.04 -6.62
CA ILE A 145 -3.52 -16.44 -7.02
C ILE A 145 -2.23 -16.94 -6.39
N LEU A 146 -1.15 -16.15 -6.47
CA LEU A 146 0.14 -16.49 -5.91
C LEU A 146 0.03 -16.72 -4.40
N PHE A 147 -0.50 -15.77 -3.65
CA PHE A 147 -0.58 -15.87 -2.18
C PHE A 147 -1.54 -16.97 -1.73
N ALA A 148 -2.64 -17.19 -2.45
CA ALA A 148 -3.55 -18.29 -2.18
C ALA A 148 -2.89 -19.67 -2.42
N SER A 149 -2.06 -19.82 -3.47
CA SER A 149 -1.37 -21.07 -3.77
C SER A 149 -0.35 -21.48 -2.71
N PHE A 150 0.28 -20.49 -2.05
CA PHE A 150 1.18 -20.71 -0.93
C PHE A 150 0.48 -20.75 0.43
N GLY A 151 -0.81 -20.41 0.50
CA GLY A 151 -1.54 -20.29 1.76
C GLY A 151 -1.00 -19.19 2.66
N LEU A 152 -0.55 -18.06 2.07
CA LEU A 152 0.03 -16.95 2.82
C LEU A 152 -1.03 -16.29 3.72
N ASN A 153 -0.70 -16.08 4.99
CA ASN A 153 -1.54 -15.37 5.93
C ASN A 153 -1.81 -13.95 5.42
N TYR A 154 -3.06 -13.48 5.58
CA TYR A 154 -3.51 -12.17 5.04
C TYR A 154 -3.39 -12.06 3.51
N GLY A 155 -3.29 -13.18 2.79
CA GLY A 155 -3.01 -13.20 1.35
C GLY A 155 -3.97 -12.37 0.51
N ALA A 156 -5.27 -12.37 0.80
CA ALA A 156 -6.23 -11.54 0.06
C ALA A 156 -6.03 -10.04 0.32
N LEU A 157 -5.76 -9.65 1.57
CA LEU A 157 -5.44 -8.27 1.94
C LEU A 157 -4.15 -7.81 1.24
N LEU A 158 -3.09 -8.60 1.34
CA LEU A 158 -1.81 -8.29 0.71
C LEU A 158 -1.93 -8.19 -0.81
N ALA A 159 -2.71 -9.06 -1.45
CA ALA A 159 -2.94 -9.01 -2.89
C ALA A 159 -3.63 -7.72 -3.35
N VAL A 160 -4.63 -7.25 -2.60
CA VAL A 160 -5.28 -5.96 -2.87
C VAL A 160 -4.30 -4.81 -2.68
N LEU A 161 -3.49 -4.85 -1.61
CA LEU A 161 -2.48 -3.83 -1.36
C LEU A 161 -1.39 -3.84 -2.45
N VAL A 162 -0.97 -5.02 -2.94
CA VAL A 162 -0.05 -5.15 -4.10
C VAL A 162 -0.65 -4.51 -5.35
N GLY A 163 -1.92 -4.81 -5.67
CA GLY A 163 -2.59 -4.16 -6.79
C GLY A 163 -2.64 -2.63 -6.64
N LEU A 164 -3.04 -2.13 -5.46
CA LEU A 164 -3.09 -0.69 -5.20
C LEU A 164 -1.71 -0.02 -5.17
N SER A 165 -0.66 -0.74 -4.79
CA SER A 165 0.71 -0.23 -4.72
C SER A 165 1.24 0.23 -6.07
N VAL A 166 0.71 -0.31 -7.17
CA VAL A 166 1.04 0.06 -8.55
C VAL A 166 0.71 1.54 -8.86
N LEU A 167 -0.20 2.17 -8.09
CA LEU A 167 -0.52 3.60 -8.25
C LEU A 167 0.69 4.50 -8.00
N ILE A 168 1.56 4.13 -7.07
CA ILE A 168 2.75 4.91 -6.72
C ILE A 168 3.98 4.13 -7.18
N PRO A 169 4.55 4.46 -8.34
CA PRO A 169 5.71 3.73 -8.87
C PRO A 169 6.84 3.68 -7.85
N TYR A 170 7.52 2.56 -7.77
CA TYR A 170 8.65 2.24 -6.88
C TYR A 170 8.30 2.28 -5.38
N VAL A 171 7.72 3.37 -4.88
CA VAL A 171 7.41 3.54 -3.45
C VAL A 171 6.32 2.56 -3.01
N GLY A 172 5.27 2.39 -3.81
CA GLY A 172 4.20 1.45 -3.54
C GLY A 172 4.72 0.02 -3.49
N ALA A 173 5.43 -0.40 -4.53
CA ALA A 173 6.03 -1.73 -4.61
C ALA A 173 6.96 -2.02 -3.43
N PHE A 174 7.88 -1.09 -3.11
CA PHE A 174 8.79 -1.24 -1.98
C PHE A 174 8.05 -1.35 -0.65
N SER A 175 7.08 -0.47 -0.41
CA SER A 175 6.34 -0.43 0.86
C SER A 175 5.57 -1.73 1.13
N ILE A 176 4.96 -2.33 0.11
CA ILE A 176 4.19 -3.56 0.29
C ILE A 176 5.08 -4.81 0.31
N THR A 177 6.28 -4.74 -0.25
CA THR A 177 7.25 -5.85 -0.18
C THR A 177 7.65 -6.13 1.27
N ILE A 178 7.79 -5.10 2.10
CA ILE A 178 8.18 -5.26 3.51
C ILE A 178 7.24 -6.21 4.28
N PRO A 179 5.92 -5.96 4.36
CA PRO A 179 5.03 -6.88 5.07
C PRO A 179 4.96 -8.28 4.43
N ILE A 180 5.07 -8.41 3.10
CA ILE A 180 5.08 -9.71 2.43
C ILE A 180 6.30 -10.53 2.84
N VAL A 181 7.49 -9.90 2.86
CA VAL A 181 8.73 -10.57 3.29
C VAL A 181 8.65 -10.96 4.76
N ILE A 182 8.19 -10.08 5.65
CA ILE A 182 8.06 -10.36 7.07
C ILE A 182 7.09 -11.53 7.32
N ILE A 183 5.88 -11.45 6.77
CA ILE A 183 4.87 -12.50 6.97
C ILE A 183 5.32 -13.82 6.35
N GLY A 184 5.88 -13.79 5.14
CA GLY A 184 6.42 -14.99 4.47
C GLY A 184 7.55 -15.62 5.26
N LEU A 185 8.47 -14.81 5.81
CA LEU A 185 9.59 -15.26 6.62
C LEU A 185 9.12 -15.90 7.94
N LEU A 186 8.18 -15.26 8.64
CA LEU A 186 7.65 -15.77 9.90
C LEU A 186 6.81 -17.04 9.70
N GLN A 187 6.11 -17.15 8.56
CA GLN A 187 5.24 -18.29 8.28
C GLN A 187 6.03 -19.50 7.77
N PHE A 188 7.01 -19.31 6.89
CA PHE A 188 7.72 -20.40 6.21
C PHE A 188 9.17 -20.58 6.69
N GLY A 189 9.67 -19.66 7.53
CA GLY A 189 11.09 -19.60 7.88
C GLY A 189 11.98 -19.34 6.65
N LEU A 190 13.29 -19.61 6.76
CA LEU A 190 14.25 -19.56 5.65
C LEU A 190 14.21 -20.87 4.82
N GLY A 191 13.00 -21.33 4.48
CA GLY A 191 12.79 -22.54 3.71
C GLY A 191 12.61 -22.29 2.21
N THR A 192 12.58 -23.37 1.42
CA THR A 192 12.37 -23.31 -0.04
C THR A 192 11.06 -22.60 -0.41
N GLN A 193 10.01 -22.76 0.39
CA GLN A 193 8.71 -22.12 0.17
C GLN A 193 8.83 -20.58 0.26
N PHE A 194 9.60 -20.07 1.21
CA PHE A 194 9.85 -18.63 1.33
C PHE A 194 10.57 -18.06 0.10
N TYR A 195 11.66 -18.71 -0.32
CA TYR A 195 12.42 -18.23 -1.49
C TYR A 195 11.62 -18.31 -2.78
N LEU A 196 10.79 -19.36 -2.95
CA LEU A 196 9.90 -19.46 -4.11
C LEU A 196 8.81 -18.39 -4.07
N LEU A 197 8.17 -18.13 -2.92
CA LEU A 197 7.17 -17.08 -2.77
C LEU A 197 7.75 -15.72 -3.13
N ILE A 198 8.89 -15.37 -2.54
CA ILE A 198 9.51 -14.05 -2.78
C ILE A 198 10.02 -13.94 -4.22
N GLY A 199 10.63 -15.00 -4.76
CA GLY A 199 11.09 -15.01 -6.15
C GLY A 199 9.96 -14.80 -7.16
N LEU A 200 8.83 -15.51 -6.99
CA LEU A 200 7.65 -15.35 -7.85
C LEU A 200 6.97 -13.99 -7.64
N TYR A 201 6.93 -13.51 -6.40
CA TYR A 201 6.40 -12.16 -6.12
C TYR A 201 7.24 -11.06 -6.78
N LEU A 202 8.57 -11.15 -6.71
CA LEU A 202 9.45 -10.19 -7.38
C LEU A 202 9.28 -10.24 -8.90
N LEU A 203 9.14 -11.43 -9.49
CA LEU A 203 8.82 -11.56 -10.93
C LEU A 203 7.49 -10.92 -11.30
N LEU A 204 6.51 -10.91 -10.41
CA LEU A 204 5.23 -10.26 -10.62
C LEU A 204 5.34 -8.72 -10.60
N GLN A 205 6.31 -8.18 -9.88
CA GLN A 205 6.51 -6.73 -9.72
C GLN A 205 7.28 -6.10 -10.91
N PHE A 206 7.98 -6.91 -11.72
CA PHE A 206 8.71 -6.48 -12.92
C PHE A 206 7.92 -6.76 -14.19
#